data_2a0265d5360ad23ce00d227fcbc748ad
#
_entry.id   2a0265d5360ad23ce00d227fcbc748ad
#
_cell.length_a   1.000
_cell.length_b   1.000
_cell.length_c   1.000
_cell.angle_alpha   90.00
_cell.angle_beta   90.00
_cell.angle_gamma   90.00
#
_symmetry.space_group_name_H-M   'P 1'
#
loop_
_entity.id
_entity.type
_entity.pdbx_description
1 polymer ?
#
loop_
_entity_poly.entity_id
_entity_poly.type
_entity_poly.pdbx_seq_one_letter_code
_entity_poly.pdbx_strand_id
1 'polypeptide(L)'
;MTAITVVELDFENRCERTIRIEEAGPACARGLSCWIDLDVGDAGTAERALRLLEVNDLAIEEAVLHARGGRYDVYDECLHAALTAPHFTDGRLRVAHVDLVIGDRFIVTLHRGPVEFLDQVRQNYRQFLATFAESLGFLLFELWDRLIESYRKALVTLEDEVERIQSSILGDLDDTIFHRVSEVTHDLLTVRKNVL
;
A
#
# COMPACT_ATOMS: atom_id res chain seq x y z
N MET A 1 15.69 6.42 5.99
CA MET A 1 15.61 7.74 5.33
C MET A 1 14.14 8.10 5.29
N THR A 2 13.78 9.35 5.53
CA THR A 2 12.39 9.82 5.43
C THR A 2 12.25 10.46 4.06
N ALA A 3 11.30 9.98 3.25
CA ALA A 3 10.96 10.57 1.97
C ALA A 3 9.47 10.96 1.99
N ILE A 4 9.17 12.23 1.69
CA ILE A 4 7.81 12.74 1.53
C ILE A 4 7.68 13.19 0.08
N THR A 5 6.75 12.59 -0.63
CA THR A 5 6.40 12.98 -2.00
C THR A 5 4.96 13.45 -2.00
N VAL A 6 4.72 14.66 -2.49
CA VAL A 6 3.37 15.22 -2.60
C VAL A 6 3.11 15.60 -4.05
N VAL A 7 2.04 15.08 -4.59
CA VAL A 7 1.59 15.36 -5.95
C VAL A 7 0.23 16.04 -5.90
N GLU A 8 0.17 17.26 -6.39
CA GLU A 8 -1.08 17.97 -6.65
C GLU A 8 -1.66 17.48 -7.99
N LEU A 9 -2.93 17.14 -8.01
CA LEU A 9 -3.65 16.59 -9.15
C LEU A 9 -4.77 17.54 -9.56
N ASP A 10 -4.71 18.01 -10.78
CA ASP A 10 -5.75 18.81 -11.43
C ASP A 10 -6.45 17.94 -12.47
N PHE A 11 -7.63 17.44 -12.13
CA PHE A 11 -8.41 16.57 -13.01
C PHE A 11 -9.06 17.31 -14.16
N GLU A 12 -9.37 18.60 -14.01
CA GLU A 12 -9.95 19.41 -15.08
C GLU A 12 -8.95 19.65 -16.21
N ASN A 13 -7.72 20.00 -15.84
CA ASN A 13 -6.64 20.26 -16.79
C ASN A 13 -5.79 19.02 -17.10
N ARG A 14 -6.07 17.88 -16.43
CA ARG A 14 -5.35 16.60 -16.58
C ARG A 14 -3.85 16.73 -16.38
N CYS A 15 -3.46 17.51 -15.39
CA CYS A 15 -2.05 17.76 -15.09
C CYS A 15 -1.73 17.54 -13.62
N GLU A 16 -0.46 17.39 -13.34
CA GLU A 16 0.07 17.20 -12.02
C GLU A 16 1.23 18.13 -11.73
N ARG A 17 1.48 18.33 -10.45
CA ARG A 17 2.63 19.09 -9.98
C ARG A 17 3.13 18.51 -8.68
N THR A 18 4.45 18.32 -8.56
CA THR A 18 5.06 18.03 -7.26
C THR A 18 5.11 19.31 -6.44
N ILE A 19 4.61 19.23 -5.21
CA ILE A 19 4.54 20.36 -4.28
C ILE A 19 5.14 19.96 -2.92
N ARG A 20 5.30 20.93 -2.02
CA ARG A 20 5.69 20.64 -0.63
C ARG A 20 4.48 20.25 0.19
N ILE A 21 4.69 19.54 1.30
CA ILE A 21 3.60 19.08 2.17
C ILE A 21 2.77 20.23 2.74
N GLU A 22 3.41 21.39 3.03
CA GLU A 22 2.73 22.57 3.56
C GLU A 22 1.78 23.21 2.54
N GLU A 23 1.93 22.89 1.25
CA GLU A 23 1.09 23.38 0.16
C GLU A 23 -0.13 22.50 -0.09
N ALA A 24 -0.16 21.25 0.45
CA ALA A 24 -1.22 20.28 0.20
C ALA A 24 -2.58 20.75 0.72
N GLY A 25 -2.69 21.18 1.99
CA GLY A 25 -3.93 21.73 2.54
C GLY A 25 -4.47 22.92 1.74
N PRO A 26 -3.65 23.97 1.48
CA PRO A 26 -4.03 25.07 0.58
C PRO A 26 -4.45 24.63 -0.83
N ALA A 27 -3.83 23.59 -1.40
CA ALA A 27 -4.23 23.04 -2.71
C ALA A 27 -5.63 22.41 -2.66
N CYS A 28 -5.89 21.59 -1.65
CA CYS A 28 -7.21 20.98 -1.40
C CYS A 28 -8.29 22.06 -1.19
N ALA A 29 -7.97 23.12 -0.42
CA ALA A 29 -8.90 24.24 -0.21
C ALA A 29 -9.25 25.01 -1.50
N ARG A 30 -8.37 24.99 -2.50
CA ARG A 30 -8.64 25.56 -3.85
C ARG A 30 -9.42 24.60 -4.78
N GLY A 31 -9.77 23.41 -4.33
CA GLY A 31 -10.50 22.44 -5.11
C GLY A 31 -9.63 21.43 -5.87
N LEU A 32 -8.30 21.51 -5.73
CA LEU A 32 -7.37 20.52 -6.28
C LEU A 32 -7.30 19.28 -5.37
N SER A 33 -6.76 18.20 -5.89
CA SER A 33 -6.59 16.98 -5.11
C SER A 33 -5.11 16.67 -4.91
N CYS A 34 -4.78 15.94 -3.84
CA CYS A 34 -3.41 15.62 -3.51
C CYS A 34 -3.21 14.12 -3.27
N TRP A 35 -2.13 13.59 -3.79
CA TRP A 35 -1.58 12.32 -3.34
C TRP A 35 -0.30 12.58 -2.55
N ILE A 36 -0.30 12.15 -1.29
CA ILE A 36 0.80 12.31 -0.37
C ILE A 36 1.35 10.93 -0.05
N ASP A 37 2.59 10.68 -0.42
CA ASP A 37 3.26 9.43 -0.16
C ASP A 37 4.37 9.62 0.85
N LEU A 38 4.26 8.92 1.98
CA LEU A 38 5.09 9.05 3.15
C LEU A 38 5.88 7.76 3.41
N ASP A 39 7.15 7.71 2.99
CA ASP A 39 8.10 6.69 3.45
C ASP A 39 8.80 7.22 4.70
N VAL A 40 8.25 6.94 5.87
CA VAL A 40 8.71 7.53 7.12
C VAL A 40 9.11 6.49 8.15
N GLY A 41 10.35 6.60 8.61
CA GLY A 41 10.89 5.78 9.68
C GLY A 41 10.49 6.24 11.09
N ASP A 42 10.00 7.47 11.24
CA ASP A 42 9.62 8.04 12.53
C ASP A 42 8.16 8.53 12.56
N ALA A 43 7.49 8.22 13.66
CA ALA A 43 6.10 8.56 13.91
C ALA A 43 5.84 10.07 13.92
N GLY A 44 6.77 10.86 14.44
CA GLY A 44 6.58 12.31 14.58
C GLY A 44 6.53 13.05 13.24
N THR A 45 7.22 12.55 12.21
CA THR A 45 7.13 13.13 10.85
C THR A 45 5.81 12.78 10.19
N ALA A 46 5.34 11.54 10.33
CA ALA A 46 4.03 11.11 9.84
C ALA A 46 2.90 11.92 10.48
N GLU A 47 2.92 12.02 11.81
CA GLU A 47 1.93 12.80 12.55
C GLU A 47 1.88 14.27 12.09
N ARG A 48 3.03 14.94 11.96
CA ARG A 48 3.07 16.33 11.47
C ARG A 48 2.49 16.47 10.07
N ALA A 49 2.79 15.54 9.16
CA ALA A 49 2.25 15.57 7.80
C ALA A 49 0.72 15.42 7.79
N LEU A 50 0.18 14.49 8.57
CA LEU A 50 -1.26 14.26 8.66
C LEU A 50 -2.00 15.44 9.34
N ARG A 51 -1.40 16.08 10.35
CA ARG A 51 -1.97 17.27 10.98
C ARG A 51 -2.07 18.48 10.03
N LEU A 52 -1.15 18.61 9.06
CA LEU A 52 -1.23 19.66 8.03
C LEU A 52 -2.42 19.47 7.07
N LEU A 53 -3.00 18.28 7.03
CA LEU A 53 -4.18 17.94 6.24
C LEU A 53 -5.47 17.93 7.08
N GLU A 54 -5.39 18.38 8.34
CA GLU A 54 -6.52 18.40 9.28
C GLU A 54 -7.16 17.01 9.50
N VAL A 55 -6.34 15.93 9.40
CA VAL A 55 -6.80 14.58 9.65
C VAL A 55 -7.17 14.40 11.12
N ASN A 56 -8.24 13.66 11.40
CA ASN A 56 -8.71 13.34 12.74
C ASN A 56 -7.61 12.72 13.62
N ASP A 57 -7.51 13.15 14.88
CA ASP A 57 -6.44 12.71 15.79
C ASP A 57 -6.42 11.18 16.01
N LEU A 58 -7.60 10.52 16.06
CA LEU A 58 -7.69 9.06 16.19
C LEU A 58 -7.18 8.37 14.93
N ALA A 59 -7.50 8.89 13.74
CA ALA A 59 -7.00 8.36 12.48
C ALA A 59 -5.47 8.53 12.38
N ILE A 60 -4.93 9.63 12.88
CA ILE A 60 -3.47 9.85 12.97
C ILE A 60 -2.83 8.82 13.89
N GLU A 61 -3.37 8.62 15.08
CA GLU A 61 -2.84 7.65 16.05
C GLU A 61 -2.81 6.24 15.44
N GLU A 62 -3.91 5.79 14.83
CA GLU A 62 -4.01 4.47 14.20
C GLU A 62 -3.03 4.31 13.04
N ALA A 63 -2.94 5.29 12.13
CA ALA A 63 -2.02 5.25 11.00
C ALA A 63 -0.54 5.25 11.43
N VAL A 64 -0.20 6.01 12.47
CA VAL A 64 1.18 6.10 12.99
C VAL A 64 1.59 4.86 13.77
N LEU A 65 0.66 4.23 14.50
CA LEU A 65 0.92 2.99 15.24
C LEU A 65 1.13 1.79 14.31
N HIS A 66 0.81 1.91 13.02
CA HIS A 66 0.82 0.80 12.06
C HIS A 66 0.11 -0.42 12.62
N ALA A 67 -1.16 -0.26 12.94
CA ALA A 67 -2.00 -1.35 13.41
C ALA A 67 -1.92 -2.52 12.41
N ARG A 68 -1.98 -3.75 12.92
CA ARG A 68 -1.90 -4.96 12.09
C ARG A 68 -2.97 -4.89 11.00
N GLY A 69 -2.55 -5.14 9.76
CA GLY A 69 -3.35 -4.93 8.57
C GLY A 69 -4.69 -5.68 8.52
N GLY A 70 -5.46 -5.36 7.49
CA GLY A 70 -6.76 -5.98 7.24
C GLY A 70 -7.92 -5.32 7.98
N ARG A 71 -7.83 -4.03 8.32
CA ARG A 71 -8.94 -3.29 8.92
C ARG A 71 -9.10 -1.91 8.28
N TYR A 72 -10.30 -1.37 8.41
CA TYR A 72 -10.58 0.02 8.06
C TYR A 72 -11.48 0.65 9.13
N ASP A 73 -11.32 1.94 9.33
CA ASP A 73 -12.11 2.74 10.26
C ASP A 73 -12.55 4.03 9.55
N VAL A 74 -13.81 4.42 9.78
CA VAL A 74 -14.41 5.61 9.17
C VAL A 74 -14.53 6.70 10.22
N TYR A 75 -13.99 7.87 9.94
CA TYR A 75 -14.07 9.07 10.75
C TYR A 75 -14.88 10.14 9.99
N ASP A 76 -15.27 11.21 10.68
CA ASP A 76 -16.14 12.24 10.07
C ASP A 76 -15.52 12.85 8.80
N GLU A 77 -14.18 13.06 8.79
CA GLU A 77 -13.48 13.75 7.69
C GLU A 77 -12.66 12.82 6.80
N CYS A 78 -12.43 11.57 7.23
CA CYS A 78 -11.58 10.65 6.49
C CYS A 78 -11.88 9.18 6.79
N LEU A 79 -11.36 8.33 5.91
CA LEU A 79 -11.28 6.88 6.11
C LEU A 79 -9.82 6.50 6.30
N HIS A 80 -9.52 5.71 7.32
CA HIS A 80 -8.23 5.04 7.48
C HIS A 80 -8.36 3.56 7.14
N ALA A 81 -7.42 3.02 6.38
CA ALA A 81 -7.33 1.59 6.08
C ALA A 81 -5.88 1.10 6.25
N ALA A 82 -5.70 0.09 7.08
CA ALA A 82 -4.43 -0.61 7.23
C ALA A 82 -4.36 -1.76 6.24
N LEU A 83 -3.48 -1.65 5.25
CA LEU A 83 -3.30 -2.59 4.15
C LEU A 83 -2.04 -3.42 4.33
N THR A 84 -2.04 -4.60 3.77
CA THR A 84 -0.87 -5.47 3.69
C THR A 84 -0.64 -5.91 2.25
N ALA A 85 0.62 -5.91 1.83
CA ALA A 85 1.03 -6.31 0.48
C ALA A 85 2.06 -7.45 0.56
N PRO A 86 1.66 -8.69 0.25
CA PRO A 86 2.58 -9.81 0.20
C PRO A 86 3.50 -9.70 -1.01
N HIS A 87 4.78 -10.05 -0.82
CA HIS A 87 5.78 -10.14 -1.88
C HIS A 87 6.85 -11.17 -1.52
N PHE A 88 7.53 -11.71 -2.52
CA PHE A 88 8.64 -12.62 -2.29
C PHE A 88 9.98 -11.90 -2.44
N THR A 89 10.86 -12.10 -1.45
CA THR A 89 12.25 -11.63 -1.49
C THR A 89 13.15 -12.79 -1.08
N ASP A 90 14.12 -13.12 -1.94
CA ASP A 90 15.03 -14.24 -1.73
C ASP A 90 14.31 -15.58 -1.44
N GLY A 91 13.21 -15.84 -2.16
CA GLY A 91 12.40 -17.05 -2.02
C GLY A 91 11.56 -17.13 -0.74
N ARG A 92 11.47 -16.05 0.04
CA ARG A 92 10.68 -15.98 1.27
C ARG A 92 9.55 -14.97 1.15
N LEU A 93 8.38 -15.34 1.65
CA LEU A 93 7.26 -14.44 1.75
C LEU A 93 7.57 -13.31 2.76
N ARG A 94 7.34 -12.10 2.33
CA ARG A 94 7.37 -10.89 3.15
C ARG A 94 6.04 -10.16 3.00
N VAL A 95 5.69 -9.37 4.00
CA VAL A 95 4.48 -8.56 3.99
C VAL A 95 4.87 -7.11 4.28
N ALA A 96 4.63 -6.24 3.32
CA ALA A 96 4.72 -4.80 3.52
C ALA A 96 3.42 -4.28 4.13
N HIS A 97 3.51 -3.28 5.01
CA HIS A 97 2.36 -2.60 5.60
C HIS A 97 2.25 -1.21 5.03
N VAL A 98 1.03 -0.83 4.67
CA VAL A 98 0.71 0.50 4.15
C VAL A 98 -0.55 0.98 4.84
N ASP A 99 -0.47 2.12 5.50
CA ASP A 99 -1.63 2.81 6.01
C ASP A 99 -2.12 3.80 4.96
N LEU A 100 -3.40 3.73 4.65
CA LEU A 100 -4.07 4.57 3.68
C LEU A 100 -5.04 5.50 4.40
N VAL A 101 -4.86 6.82 4.27
CA VAL A 101 -5.79 7.82 4.78
C VAL A 101 -6.42 8.55 3.60
N ILE A 102 -7.74 8.44 3.49
CA ILE A 102 -8.51 8.99 2.37
C ILE A 102 -9.42 10.08 2.90
N GLY A 103 -9.20 11.30 2.48
CA GLY A 103 -10.10 12.44 2.69
C GLY A 103 -10.84 12.81 1.41
N ASP A 104 -11.63 13.87 1.47
CA ASP A 104 -12.41 14.35 0.32
C ASP A 104 -11.53 14.68 -0.89
N ARG A 105 -10.38 15.33 -0.65
CA ARG A 105 -9.46 15.81 -1.71
C ARG A 105 -8.04 15.33 -1.56
N PHE A 106 -7.78 14.34 -0.72
CA PHE A 106 -6.45 13.77 -0.59
C PHE A 106 -6.47 12.27 -0.36
N ILE A 107 -5.39 11.63 -0.78
CA ILE A 107 -5.03 10.27 -0.39
C ILE A 107 -3.62 10.33 0.17
N VAL A 108 -3.43 9.80 1.38
CA VAL A 108 -2.12 9.60 1.98
C VAL A 108 -1.81 8.11 1.97
N THR A 109 -0.65 7.75 1.45
CA THR A 109 -0.05 6.42 1.62
C THR A 109 1.12 6.54 2.59
N LEU A 110 1.05 5.84 3.71
CA LEU A 110 2.07 5.85 4.75
C LEU A 110 2.68 4.47 4.88
N HIS A 111 4.00 4.36 4.72
CA HIS A 111 4.72 3.09 4.76
C HIS A 111 6.13 3.25 5.30
N ARG A 112 6.80 2.12 5.55
CA ARG A 112 8.19 2.05 5.99
C ARG A 112 9.00 1.21 5.02
N GLY A 113 9.88 1.87 4.27
CA GLY A 113 10.69 1.26 3.24
C GLY A 113 9.96 0.99 1.92
N PRO A 114 10.62 0.36 0.95
CA PRO A 114 10.10 0.18 -0.39
C PRO A 114 8.86 -0.73 -0.40
N VAL A 115 7.85 -0.34 -1.17
CA VAL A 115 6.60 -1.08 -1.38
C VAL A 115 6.35 -1.21 -2.88
N GLU A 116 6.51 -2.42 -3.42
CA GLU A 116 6.50 -2.68 -4.86
C GLU A 116 5.23 -2.17 -5.56
N PHE A 117 4.05 -2.42 -4.98
CA PHE A 117 2.80 -1.99 -5.62
C PHE A 117 2.67 -0.46 -5.65
N LEU A 118 3.16 0.26 -4.65
CA LEU A 118 3.18 1.74 -4.67
C LEU A 118 4.14 2.25 -5.75
N ASP A 119 5.30 1.62 -5.93
CA ASP A 119 6.23 1.99 -7.00
C ASP A 119 5.60 1.80 -8.38
N GLN A 120 4.81 0.73 -8.57
CA GLN A 120 4.08 0.50 -9.81
C GLN A 120 3.00 1.57 -10.04
N VAL A 121 2.27 1.99 -9.01
CA VAL A 121 1.31 3.09 -9.11
C VAL A 121 2.02 4.38 -9.48
N ARG A 122 3.14 4.73 -8.82
CA ARG A 122 3.93 5.94 -9.13
C ARG A 122 4.42 5.99 -10.58
N GLN A 123 4.71 4.84 -11.17
CA GLN A 123 5.16 4.76 -12.57
C GLN A 123 4.02 4.97 -13.57
N ASN A 124 2.80 4.55 -13.24
CA ASN A 124 1.71 4.43 -14.20
C ASN A 124 0.60 5.49 -14.06
N TYR A 125 0.38 6.07 -12.86
CA TYR A 125 -0.75 6.97 -12.61
C TYR A 125 -0.81 8.19 -13.56
N ARG A 126 0.34 8.68 -14.02
CA ARG A 126 0.43 9.82 -14.95
C ARG A 126 -0.26 9.55 -16.27
N GLN A 127 -0.09 8.35 -16.79
CA GLN A 127 -0.73 7.96 -18.06
C GLN A 127 -2.25 7.95 -17.92
N PHE A 128 -2.75 7.46 -16.79
CA PHE A 128 -4.19 7.41 -16.51
C PHE A 128 -4.75 8.81 -16.25
N LEU A 129 -4.03 9.65 -15.50
CA LEU A 129 -4.41 11.04 -15.28
C LEU A 129 -4.59 11.78 -16.60
N ALA A 130 -3.64 11.66 -17.52
CA ALA A 130 -3.67 12.33 -18.82
C ALA A 130 -4.82 11.85 -19.73
N THR A 131 -5.33 10.62 -19.52
CA THR A 131 -6.26 9.98 -20.47
C THR A 131 -7.70 10.05 -20.00
N PHE A 132 -8.02 9.63 -18.77
CA PHE A 132 -9.41 9.41 -18.36
C PHE A 132 -9.70 9.60 -16.86
N ALA A 133 -8.72 9.99 -16.06
CA ALA A 133 -8.97 10.22 -14.64
C ALA A 133 -9.84 11.48 -14.43
N GLU A 134 -10.89 11.36 -13.64
CA GLU A 134 -11.84 12.43 -13.35
C GLU A 134 -11.88 12.79 -11.85
N SER A 135 -11.29 11.98 -10.99
CA SER A 135 -11.28 12.17 -9.54
C SER A 135 -10.21 11.33 -8.86
N LEU A 136 -10.01 11.53 -7.56
CA LEU A 136 -9.17 10.65 -6.71
C LEU A 136 -9.58 9.18 -6.74
N GLY A 137 -10.82 8.89 -7.11
CA GLY A 137 -11.31 7.52 -7.23
C GLY A 137 -10.49 6.66 -8.19
N PHE A 138 -9.92 7.25 -9.27
CA PHE A 138 -9.03 6.52 -10.16
C PHE A 138 -7.72 6.11 -9.47
N LEU A 139 -7.14 7.00 -8.66
CA LEU A 139 -5.91 6.70 -7.93
C LEU A 139 -6.17 5.61 -6.88
N LEU A 140 -7.29 5.70 -6.18
CA LEU A 140 -7.71 4.66 -5.25
C LEU A 140 -7.91 3.31 -5.95
N PHE A 141 -8.52 3.30 -7.14
CA PHE A 141 -8.66 2.11 -7.96
C PHE A 141 -7.30 1.53 -8.34
N GLU A 142 -6.35 2.34 -8.81
CA GLU A 142 -5.00 1.89 -9.16
C GLU A 142 -4.25 1.30 -7.96
N LEU A 143 -4.34 1.95 -6.79
CA LEU A 143 -3.76 1.45 -5.55
C LEU A 143 -4.33 0.06 -5.21
N TRP A 144 -5.64 -0.10 -5.33
CA TRP A 144 -6.33 -1.35 -5.02
C TRP A 144 -6.02 -2.45 -6.04
N ASP A 145 -6.03 -2.13 -7.32
CA ASP A 145 -5.71 -3.06 -8.40
C ASP A 145 -4.29 -3.62 -8.24
N ARG A 146 -3.30 -2.75 -7.98
CA ARG A 146 -1.91 -3.18 -7.76
C ARG A 146 -1.73 -3.98 -6.47
N LEU A 147 -2.48 -3.64 -5.43
CA LEU A 147 -2.50 -4.41 -4.19
C LEU A 147 -3.05 -5.83 -4.44
N ILE A 148 -4.18 -5.97 -5.11
CA ILE A 148 -4.76 -7.27 -5.47
C ILE A 148 -3.79 -8.07 -6.34
N GLU A 149 -3.13 -7.43 -7.30
CA GLU A 149 -2.11 -8.07 -8.13
C GLU A 149 -0.93 -8.60 -7.31
N SER A 150 -0.53 -7.92 -6.22
CA SER A 150 0.50 -8.44 -5.32
C SER A 150 0.08 -9.74 -4.64
N TYR A 151 -1.17 -9.85 -4.21
CA TYR A 151 -1.74 -11.08 -3.66
C TYR A 151 -1.79 -12.19 -4.71
N ARG A 152 -2.24 -11.88 -5.93
CA ARG A 152 -2.29 -12.85 -7.04
C ARG A 152 -0.90 -13.41 -7.34
N LYS A 153 0.11 -12.58 -7.43
CA LYS A 153 1.51 -13.01 -7.65
C LYS A 153 2.01 -13.90 -6.52
N ALA A 154 1.72 -13.52 -5.27
CA ALA A 154 2.12 -14.32 -4.11
C ALA A 154 1.47 -15.71 -4.12
N LEU A 155 0.18 -15.81 -4.46
CA LEU A 155 -0.53 -17.09 -4.56
C LEU A 155 0.04 -17.97 -5.67
N VAL A 156 0.31 -17.43 -6.86
CA VAL A 156 0.94 -18.19 -7.96
C VAL A 156 2.29 -18.74 -7.54
N THR A 157 3.11 -17.95 -6.85
CA THR A 157 4.41 -18.42 -6.34
C THR A 157 4.25 -19.57 -5.35
N LEU A 158 3.24 -19.51 -4.46
CA LEU A 158 2.95 -20.58 -3.50
C LEU A 158 2.42 -21.83 -4.18
N GLU A 159 1.56 -21.69 -5.21
CA GLU A 159 1.07 -22.81 -6.04
C GLU A 159 2.22 -23.53 -6.72
N ASP A 160 3.13 -22.80 -7.37
CA ASP A 160 4.33 -23.36 -8.00
C ASP A 160 5.19 -24.12 -7.00
N GLU A 161 5.33 -23.63 -5.77
CA GLU A 161 6.11 -24.29 -4.73
C GLU A 161 5.44 -25.57 -4.22
N VAL A 162 4.11 -25.57 -4.09
CA VAL A 162 3.32 -26.78 -3.76
C VAL A 162 3.50 -27.85 -4.83
N GLU A 163 3.44 -27.50 -6.13
CA GLU A 163 3.67 -28.43 -7.23
C GLU A 163 5.08 -29.02 -7.22
N ARG A 164 6.10 -28.23 -6.91
CA ARG A 164 7.48 -28.73 -6.75
C ARG A 164 7.60 -29.72 -5.60
N ILE A 165 6.97 -29.42 -4.45
CA ILE A 165 6.93 -30.32 -3.30
C ILE A 165 6.25 -31.63 -3.68
N GLN A 166 5.08 -31.59 -4.33
CA GLN A 166 4.37 -32.79 -4.78
C GLN A 166 5.22 -33.66 -5.71
N SER A 167 5.90 -33.02 -6.67
CA SER A 167 6.79 -33.73 -7.59
C SER A 167 7.98 -34.37 -6.87
N SER A 168 8.51 -33.71 -5.84
CA SER A 168 9.63 -34.23 -5.04
C SER A 168 9.23 -35.42 -4.15
N ILE A 169 8.01 -35.42 -3.61
CA ILE A 169 7.47 -36.53 -2.81
C ILE A 169 7.34 -37.82 -3.64
N LEU A 170 7.06 -37.71 -4.96
CA LEU A 170 6.96 -38.84 -5.86
C LEU A 170 8.33 -39.42 -6.26
N GLY A 171 9.43 -38.74 -5.94
CA GLY A 171 10.79 -39.20 -6.13
C GLY A 171 11.43 -39.70 -4.82
N ASP A 172 12.57 -39.23 -4.48
CA ASP A 172 13.26 -39.57 -3.23
C ASP A 172 12.82 -38.64 -2.08
N LEU A 173 12.23 -39.20 -1.03
CA LEU A 173 11.89 -38.48 0.19
C LEU A 173 13.17 -38.08 0.94
N ASP A 174 13.40 -36.77 1.06
CA ASP A 174 14.49 -36.15 1.77
C ASP A 174 13.94 -35.26 2.91
N ASP A 175 14.69 -35.11 4.00
CA ASP A 175 14.34 -34.26 5.13
C ASP A 175 14.09 -32.78 4.73
N THR A 176 14.68 -32.33 3.63
CA THR A 176 14.46 -30.98 3.07
C THR A 176 13.01 -30.75 2.63
N ILE A 177 12.29 -31.80 2.19
CA ILE A 177 10.89 -31.71 1.76
C ILE A 177 10.00 -31.31 2.93
N PHE A 178 10.21 -31.90 4.11
CA PHE A 178 9.42 -31.57 5.31
C PHE A 178 9.62 -30.11 5.74
N HIS A 179 10.85 -29.61 5.61
CA HIS A 179 11.11 -28.19 5.90
C HIS A 179 10.37 -27.28 4.92
N ARG A 180 10.41 -27.56 3.63
CA ARG A 180 9.70 -26.80 2.59
C ARG A 180 8.19 -26.84 2.78
N VAL A 181 7.61 -27.99 3.11
CA VAL A 181 6.17 -28.11 3.45
C VAL A 181 5.82 -27.19 4.62
N SER A 182 6.65 -27.15 5.66
CA SER A 182 6.44 -26.31 6.81
C SER A 182 6.51 -24.80 6.44
N GLU A 183 7.47 -24.40 5.62
CA GLU A 183 7.62 -23.03 5.13
C GLU A 183 6.39 -22.60 4.30
N VAL A 184 5.99 -23.38 3.31
CA VAL A 184 4.81 -23.07 2.47
C VAL A 184 3.53 -23.01 3.31
N THR A 185 3.38 -23.91 4.28
CA THR A 185 2.24 -23.88 5.20
C THR A 185 2.23 -22.59 6.01
N HIS A 186 3.37 -22.15 6.53
CA HIS A 186 3.51 -20.90 7.26
C HIS A 186 3.16 -19.69 6.37
N ASP A 187 3.65 -19.68 5.13
CA ASP A 187 3.40 -18.61 4.16
C ASP A 187 1.92 -18.52 3.77
N LEU A 188 1.27 -19.67 3.52
CA LEU A 188 -0.18 -19.71 3.27
C LEU A 188 -1.00 -19.18 4.45
N LEU A 189 -0.64 -19.53 5.69
CA LEU A 189 -1.28 -19.01 6.89
C LEU A 189 -1.04 -17.50 7.03
N THR A 190 0.13 -17.02 6.65
CA THR A 190 0.47 -15.60 6.65
C THR A 190 -0.40 -14.84 5.64
N VAL A 191 -0.49 -15.30 4.40
CA VAL A 191 -1.37 -14.70 3.39
C VAL A 191 -2.81 -14.69 3.87
N ARG A 192 -3.32 -15.84 4.32
CA ARG A 192 -4.70 -15.96 4.84
C ARG A 192 -5.01 -14.95 5.96
N LYS A 193 -4.11 -14.80 6.93
CA LYS A 193 -4.29 -13.89 8.07
C LYS A 193 -4.37 -12.42 7.65
N ASN A 194 -3.76 -12.06 6.54
CA ASN A 194 -3.72 -10.69 6.03
C ASN A 194 -4.87 -10.37 5.04
N VAL A 195 -5.63 -11.39 4.61
CA VAL A 195 -6.80 -11.24 3.73
C VAL A 195 -8.12 -11.26 4.50
N LEU A 196 -8.14 -11.96 5.65
CA LEU A 196 -9.33 -12.13 6.51
C LEU A 196 -9.32 -11.17 7.69
#